data_9f3211d0a99fdc6380671ecffec341bc
#
_entry.id   9f3211d0a99fdc6380671ecffec341bc
#
_cell.length_a   1.000
_cell.length_b   1.000
_cell.length_c   1.000
_cell.angle_alpha   90.00
_cell.angle_beta   90.00
_cell.angle_gamma   90.00
#
_symmetry.space_group_name_H-M   'P 1'
#
loop_
_entity.id
_entity.type
_entity.pdbx_description
1 polymer ?
#
loop_
_entity_poly.entity_id
_entity_poly.type
_entity_poly.pdbx_seq_one_letter_code
_entity_poly.pdbx_strand_id
1 'polypeptide(L)'
;MDLYYLCDSKKESVRSFILIILCIAGSFSCLAQGSTGNNFYSDFLSDLRNNNLSKGRIEIVTPAQLDTLVNYVCYQTSLQQKQGFPGYRIRIFSDGSQSARQKMFAEKARFLKHFEQYDVYISYVAPYWKIYVGDFLTRSEALKAYEAIKKVYPYAFIVNDFVKISD
;
A
#
# COMPACT_ATOMS: atom_id res chain seq x y z
N MET A 1 31.98 -62.98 17.53
CA MET A 1 31.27 -63.11 16.25
C MET A 1 30.18 -62.02 16.12
N ASP A 2 30.39 -60.77 16.62
CA ASP A 2 29.35 -59.76 16.77
C ASP A 2 29.71 -58.32 16.24
N LEU A 3 30.83 -58.26 15.52
CA LEU A 3 31.27 -56.91 15.01
C LEU A 3 30.79 -56.60 13.59
N TYR A 4 30.28 -57.57 12.85
CA TYR A 4 29.81 -57.31 11.44
C TYR A 4 28.38 -56.84 11.32
N TYR A 5 27.53 -57.12 12.32
CA TYR A 5 26.11 -56.67 12.30
C TYR A 5 25.91 -55.19 12.62
N LEU A 6 26.84 -54.55 13.33
CA LEU A 6 26.75 -53.14 13.69
C LEU A 6 27.14 -52.17 12.55
N CYS A 7 27.89 -52.65 11.57
CA CYS A 7 28.36 -51.84 10.44
C CYS A 7 27.31 -51.73 9.33
N ASP A 8 26.45 -52.74 9.18
CA ASP A 8 25.44 -52.80 8.14
C ASP A 8 24.20 -51.96 8.48
N SER A 9 23.77 -51.96 9.73
CA SER A 9 22.66 -51.16 10.24
C SER A 9 22.89 -49.63 10.07
N LYS A 10 24.15 -49.21 10.21
CA LYS A 10 24.50 -47.78 10.05
C LYS A 10 24.51 -47.32 8.60
N LYS A 11 24.77 -48.22 7.67
CA LYS A 11 24.81 -47.97 6.23
C LYS A 11 23.41 -47.85 5.63
N GLU A 12 22.47 -48.63 6.11
CA GLU A 12 21.04 -48.54 5.74
C GLU A 12 20.39 -47.25 6.25
N SER A 13 20.70 -46.85 7.50
CA SER A 13 20.21 -45.60 8.08
C SER A 13 20.68 -44.36 7.29
N VAL A 14 21.96 -44.34 6.88
CA VAL A 14 22.51 -43.22 6.08
C VAL A 14 21.93 -43.19 4.67
N ARG A 15 21.67 -44.31 4.04
CA ARG A 15 21.02 -44.39 2.73
C ARG A 15 19.56 -43.88 2.80
N SER A 16 18.84 -44.24 3.84
CA SER A 16 17.46 -43.78 4.08
C SER A 16 17.42 -42.28 4.32
N PHE A 17 18.36 -41.70 5.07
CA PHE A 17 18.49 -40.26 5.29
C PHE A 17 18.80 -39.49 4.01
N ILE A 18 19.69 -40.03 3.14
CA ILE A 18 20.03 -39.42 1.86
C ILE A 18 18.81 -39.40 0.91
N LEU A 19 18.01 -40.48 0.89
CA LEU A 19 16.79 -40.55 0.08
C LEU A 19 15.71 -39.56 0.57
N ILE A 20 15.56 -39.34 1.87
CA ILE A 20 14.64 -38.38 2.45
C ILE A 20 15.08 -36.96 2.10
N ILE A 21 16.37 -36.62 2.18
CA ILE A 21 16.92 -35.33 1.81
C ILE A 21 16.73 -35.06 0.29
N LEU A 22 16.91 -36.10 -0.53
CA LEU A 22 16.70 -35.99 -1.98
C LEU A 22 15.22 -35.73 -2.35
N CYS A 23 14.30 -36.36 -1.63
CA CYS A 23 12.86 -36.13 -1.80
C CYS A 23 12.43 -34.70 -1.35
N ILE A 24 13.04 -34.16 -0.28
CA ILE A 24 12.76 -32.79 0.19
C ILE A 24 13.34 -31.76 -0.76
N ALA A 25 14.51 -31.99 -1.39
CA ALA A 25 15.11 -31.12 -2.37
C ALA A 25 14.34 -31.09 -3.70
N GLY A 26 13.64 -32.19 -4.05
CA GLY A 26 12.80 -32.29 -5.25
C GLY A 26 11.46 -31.54 -5.19
N SER A 27 10.95 -31.24 -4.00
CA SER A 27 9.66 -30.57 -3.82
C SER A 27 9.74 -29.03 -3.80
N PHE A 28 10.94 -28.44 -3.94
CA PHE A 28 11.12 -26.99 -3.90
C PHE A 28 11.14 -26.30 -5.27
N SER A 29 10.89 -27.05 -6.35
CA SER A 29 10.97 -26.51 -7.72
C SER A 29 9.61 -26.31 -8.39
N CYS A 30 8.59 -25.78 -7.68
CA CYS A 30 7.41 -25.31 -8.41
C CYS A 30 6.61 -24.28 -7.61
N LEU A 31 7.10 -23.05 -7.49
CA LEU A 31 6.29 -21.86 -7.27
C LEU A 31 6.98 -20.62 -7.85
N ALA A 32 7.51 -20.73 -9.07
CA ALA A 32 7.64 -19.57 -9.92
C ALA A 32 6.27 -19.37 -10.62
N GLN A 33 5.25 -19.04 -9.85
CA GLN A 33 4.07 -18.40 -10.39
C GLN A 33 4.51 -17.00 -10.77
N GLY A 34 4.84 -16.83 -12.06
CA GLY A 34 4.95 -15.53 -12.67
C GLY A 34 3.68 -14.77 -12.32
N SER A 35 3.83 -13.72 -11.50
CA SER A 35 2.86 -12.66 -11.36
C SER A 35 2.61 -12.17 -12.79
N THR A 36 1.56 -12.65 -13.42
CA THR A 36 0.92 -11.99 -14.53
C THR A 36 0.47 -10.66 -13.96
N GLY A 37 1.33 -9.64 -14.12
CA GLY A 37 0.93 -8.27 -13.95
C GLY A 37 -0.23 -8.07 -14.88
N ASN A 38 -1.44 -8.11 -14.36
CA ASN A 38 -2.64 -7.76 -15.09
C ASN A 38 -2.40 -6.34 -15.56
N ASN A 39 -2.17 -6.18 -16.86
CA ASN A 39 -2.08 -4.91 -17.53
C ASN A 39 -3.49 -4.31 -17.56
N PHE A 40 -3.95 -3.82 -16.40
CA PHE A 40 -5.26 -3.19 -16.25
C PHE A 40 -5.50 -2.07 -17.27
N TYR A 41 -4.42 -1.50 -17.80
CA TYR A 41 -4.48 -0.40 -18.77
C TYR A 41 -4.55 -0.82 -20.22
N SER A 42 -4.08 -2.01 -20.57
CA SER A 42 -4.31 -2.57 -21.90
C SER A 42 -5.79 -2.93 -22.10
N ASP A 43 -6.50 -3.25 -21.00
CA ASP A 43 -7.92 -3.59 -21.04
C ASP A 43 -8.81 -2.37 -21.30
N PHE A 44 -8.47 -1.20 -20.74
CA PHE A 44 -9.30 0.01 -20.93
C PHE A 44 -9.43 0.44 -22.40
N LEU A 45 -8.31 0.51 -23.12
CA LEU A 45 -8.36 0.85 -24.57
C LEU A 45 -8.95 -0.29 -25.39
N SER A 46 -8.71 -1.53 -25.01
CA SER A 46 -9.32 -2.68 -25.67
C SER A 46 -10.83 -2.75 -25.42
N ASP A 47 -11.29 -2.42 -24.23
CA ASP A 47 -12.70 -2.33 -23.90
C ASP A 47 -13.42 -1.21 -24.65
N LEU A 48 -12.76 -0.05 -24.79
CA LEU A 48 -13.29 1.05 -25.61
C LEU A 48 -13.39 0.68 -27.09
N ARG A 49 -12.45 -0.12 -27.61
CA ARG A 49 -12.46 -0.60 -28.99
C ARG A 49 -13.43 -1.75 -29.23
N ASN A 50 -13.60 -2.63 -28.22
CA ASN A 50 -14.46 -3.82 -28.29
C ASN A 50 -15.91 -3.55 -27.86
N ASN A 51 -16.29 -2.31 -27.71
CA ASN A 51 -17.61 -1.95 -27.18
C ASN A 51 -18.75 -2.37 -28.15
N ASN A 52 -19.19 -3.61 -28.04
CA ASN A 52 -20.33 -4.22 -28.75
C ASN A 52 -21.67 -3.83 -28.12
N LEU A 53 -21.77 -2.69 -27.46
CA LEU A 53 -22.99 -2.24 -26.84
C LEU A 53 -23.93 -1.65 -27.90
N SER A 54 -25.17 -2.02 -27.83
CA SER A 54 -26.31 -1.61 -28.69
C SER A 54 -26.56 -0.10 -28.77
N LYS A 55 -25.66 0.73 -28.24
CA LYS A 55 -25.80 2.19 -28.10
C LYS A 55 -24.91 3.02 -29.05
N GLY A 56 -24.17 2.40 -29.95
CA GLY A 56 -23.30 3.07 -30.90
C GLY A 56 -21.89 2.47 -30.95
N ARG A 57 -21.25 2.61 -32.08
CA ARG A 57 -19.86 2.16 -32.30
C ARG A 57 -18.93 3.36 -32.27
N ILE A 58 -17.95 3.34 -31.40
CA ILE A 58 -16.87 4.35 -31.38
C ILE A 58 -15.68 3.73 -32.08
N GLU A 59 -15.24 4.34 -33.20
CA GLU A 59 -14.02 3.95 -33.89
C GLU A 59 -12.91 4.91 -33.47
N ILE A 60 -11.98 4.39 -32.68
CA ILE A 60 -10.81 5.17 -32.23
C ILE A 60 -9.66 4.84 -33.18
N VAL A 61 -9.37 5.77 -34.10
CA VAL A 61 -8.23 5.68 -35.03
C VAL A 61 -7.07 6.45 -34.40
N THR A 62 -6.15 5.71 -33.78
CA THR A 62 -4.95 6.27 -33.16
C THR A 62 -3.71 5.64 -33.75
N PRO A 63 -2.62 6.42 -33.97
CA PRO A 63 -1.32 5.84 -34.29
C PRO A 63 -0.84 4.91 -33.16
N ALA A 64 -0.17 3.81 -33.48
CA ALA A 64 0.32 2.84 -32.48
C ALA A 64 1.25 3.47 -31.43
N GLN A 65 1.96 4.54 -31.79
CA GLN A 65 2.80 5.30 -30.87
C GLN A 65 2.02 5.97 -29.75
N LEU A 66 0.78 6.41 -30.03
CA LEU A 66 -0.08 7.05 -29.03
C LEU A 66 -0.54 6.04 -27.98
N ASP A 67 -0.86 4.81 -28.37
CA ASP A 67 -1.23 3.75 -27.44
C ASP A 67 -0.10 3.47 -26.43
N THR A 68 1.15 3.50 -26.90
CA THR A 68 2.32 3.34 -26.02
C THR A 68 2.45 4.49 -25.01
N LEU A 69 2.20 5.73 -25.46
CA LEU A 69 2.24 6.91 -24.57
C LEU A 69 1.12 6.88 -23.54
N VAL A 70 -0.09 6.54 -23.95
CA VAL A 70 -1.24 6.42 -23.04
C VAL A 70 -0.96 5.35 -21.99
N ASN A 71 -0.51 4.17 -22.40
CA ASN A 71 -0.16 3.09 -21.48
C ASN A 71 0.95 3.52 -20.50
N TYR A 72 1.96 4.23 -20.98
CA TYR A 72 3.03 4.76 -20.13
C TYR A 72 2.50 5.76 -19.09
N VAL A 73 1.70 6.74 -19.51
CA VAL A 73 1.10 7.73 -18.60
C VAL A 73 0.19 7.05 -17.56
N CYS A 74 -0.67 6.14 -17.99
CA CYS A 74 -1.52 5.37 -17.09
C CYS A 74 -0.70 4.57 -16.07
N TYR A 75 0.37 3.92 -16.52
CA TYR A 75 1.28 3.20 -15.61
C TYR A 75 1.94 4.13 -14.59
N GLN A 76 2.46 5.27 -15.02
CA GLN A 76 3.06 6.27 -14.12
C GLN A 76 2.03 6.80 -13.10
N THR A 77 0.82 7.09 -13.54
CA THR A 77 -0.27 7.55 -12.66
C THR A 77 -0.62 6.48 -11.62
N SER A 78 -0.65 5.20 -12.01
CA SER A 78 -0.92 4.11 -11.07
C SER A 78 0.16 3.95 -10.00
N LEU A 79 1.42 4.18 -10.35
CA LEU A 79 2.51 4.18 -9.38
C LEU A 79 2.38 5.36 -8.39
N GLN A 80 2.03 6.53 -8.88
CA GLN A 80 1.77 7.70 -8.03
C GLN A 80 0.57 7.48 -7.10
N GLN A 81 -0.52 6.88 -7.57
CA GLN A 81 -1.67 6.53 -6.72
C GLN A 81 -1.29 5.63 -5.54
N LYS A 82 -0.36 4.69 -5.74
CA LYS A 82 0.15 3.83 -4.65
C LYS A 82 0.96 4.60 -3.62
N GLN A 83 1.71 5.61 -4.04
CA GLN A 83 2.51 6.45 -3.16
C GLN A 83 1.71 7.61 -2.55
N GLY A 84 0.58 7.98 -3.15
CA GLY A 84 -0.19 9.18 -2.84
C GLY A 84 0.26 10.39 -3.66
N PHE A 85 -0.53 11.44 -3.61
CA PHE A 85 -0.25 12.71 -4.28
C PHE A 85 0.34 13.71 -3.30
N PRO A 86 1.27 14.56 -3.73
CA PRO A 86 1.74 15.65 -2.87
C PRO A 86 0.56 16.55 -2.49
N GLY A 87 0.37 16.74 -1.20
CA GLY A 87 -0.76 17.48 -0.65
C GLY A 87 -0.46 18.01 0.74
N TYR A 88 -1.50 18.21 1.52
CA TYR A 88 -1.42 18.82 2.84
C TYR A 88 -2.25 18.04 3.86
N ARG A 89 -1.71 17.92 5.07
CA ARG A 89 -2.42 17.42 6.26
C ARG A 89 -2.30 18.41 7.39
N ILE A 90 -3.15 18.30 8.39
CA ILE A 90 -3.08 19.14 9.58
C ILE A 90 -2.57 18.26 10.73
N ARG A 91 -1.43 18.64 11.32
CA ARG A 91 -0.93 17.96 12.51
C ARG A 91 -1.59 18.56 13.75
N ILE A 92 -2.29 17.73 14.54
CA ILE A 92 -3.00 18.16 15.75
C ILE A 92 -2.31 17.72 17.03
N PHE A 93 -1.44 16.69 16.98
CA PHE A 93 -0.79 16.14 18.17
C PHE A 93 0.64 15.72 17.86
N SER A 94 1.53 15.91 18.85
CA SER A 94 2.91 15.40 18.83
C SER A 94 3.41 15.32 20.27
N ASP A 95 3.71 14.11 20.74
CA ASP A 95 4.25 13.87 22.09
C ASP A 95 5.29 12.74 22.05
N GLY A 96 6.39 12.92 22.75
CA GLY A 96 7.47 11.93 22.88
C GLY A 96 7.59 11.35 24.30
N SER A 97 6.63 11.62 25.19
CA SER A 97 6.63 11.10 26.57
C SER A 97 6.33 9.59 26.61
N GLN A 98 6.67 8.95 27.73
CA GLN A 98 6.37 7.51 27.94
C GLN A 98 4.87 7.19 27.85
N SER A 99 3.99 8.14 28.20
CA SER A 99 2.54 8.03 28.08
C SER A 99 1.97 8.52 26.74
N ALA A 100 2.82 8.93 25.78
CA ALA A 100 2.42 9.53 24.51
C ALA A 100 1.44 8.66 23.72
N ARG A 101 1.64 7.33 23.73
CA ARG A 101 0.76 6.39 23.03
C ARG A 101 -0.67 6.41 23.57
N GLN A 102 -0.84 6.43 24.89
CA GLN A 102 -2.17 6.47 25.53
C GLN A 102 -2.86 7.82 25.24
N LYS A 103 -2.12 8.92 25.40
CA LYS A 103 -2.61 10.27 25.08
C LYS A 103 -3.03 10.38 23.61
N MET A 104 -2.25 9.82 22.70
CA MET A 104 -2.53 9.80 21.26
C MET A 104 -3.87 9.13 20.96
N PHE A 105 -4.17 7.96 21.54
CA PHE A 105 -5.46 7.30 21.36
C PHE A 105 -6.64 8.11 21.93
N ALA A 106 -6.44 8.74 23.10
CA ALA A 106 -7.45 9.60 23.70
C ALA A 106 -7.73 10.84 22.80
N GLU A 107 -6.67 11.48 22.29
CA GLU A 107 -6.82 12.64 21.37
C GLU A 107 -7.45 12.24 20.04
N LYS A 108 -7.12 11.06 19.49
CA LYS A 108 -7.80 10.54 18.29
C LYS A 108 -9.31 10.39 18.53
N ALA A 109 -9.70 9.76 19.64
CA ALA A 109 -11.11 9.57 19.99
C ALA A 109 -11.83 10.92 20.21
N ARG A 110 -11.14 11.87 20.83
CA ARG A 110 -11.66 13.23 21.05
C ARG A 110 -11.85 13.97 19.72
N PHE A 111 -10.89 13.87 18.80
CA PHE A 111 -10.97 14.51 17.50
C PHE A 111 -12.14 13.99 16.70
N LEU A 112 -12.30 12.68 16.58
CA LEU A 112 -13.38 12.04 15.82
C LEU A 112 -14.78 12.40 16.33
N LYS A 113 -14.95 12.73 17.62
CA LYS A 113 -16.22 13.21 18.16
C LYS A 113 -16.63 14.60 17.67
N HIS A 114 -15.67 15.43 17.28
CA HIS A 114 -15.90 16.82 16.83
C HIS A 114 -15.81 16.98 15.33
N PHE A 115 -15.08 16.11 14.66
CA PHE A 115 -14.70 16.23 13.24
C PHE A 115 -14.73 14.86 12.56
N GLU A 116 -15.92 14.24 12.47
CA GLU A 116 -16.11 12.91 11.86
C GLU A 116 -15.78 12.88 10.35
N GLN A 117 -15.88 14.05 9.69
CA GLN A 117 -15.66 14.19 8.24
C GLN A 117 -14.19 14.09 7.80
N TYR A 118 -13.25 14.09 8.73
CA TYR A 118 -11.82 14.04 8.41
C TYR A 118 -11.19 12.73 8.85
N ASP A 119 -10.42 12.11 7.97
CA ASP A 119 -9.61 10.94 8.28
C ASP A 119 -8.49 11.27 9.25
N VAL A 120 -8.15 10.30 10.11
CA VAL A 120 -7.15 10.45 11.17
C VAL A 120 -6.02 9.46 10.96
N TYR A 121 -4.82 9.96 10.74
CA TYR A 121 -3.60 9.21 10.52
C TYR A 121 -2.67 9.29 11.72
N ILE A 122 -2.19 8.12 12.15
CA ILE A 122 -1.23 8.01 13.24
C ILE A 122 0.13 7.68 12.65
N SER A 123 1.15 8.41 13.05
CA SER A 123 2.53 8.15 12.68
C SER A 123 3.43 8.15 13.90
N TYR A 124 4.36 7.20 13.94
CA TYR A 124 5.43 7.18 14.93
C TYR A 124 6.77 7.51 14.26
N VAL A 125 7.33 8.62 14.65
CA VAL A 125 8.68 9.03 14.23
C VAL A 125 9.47 9.22 15.51
N ALA A 126 10.29 8.24 15.83
CA ALA A 126 10.99 8.17 17.13
C ALA A 126 11.60 9.50 17.55
N PRO A 127 11.40 9.95 18.78
CA PRO A 127 10.56 9.35 19.85
C PRO A 127 9.10 9.78 19.86
N TYR A 128 8.60 10.49 18.85
CA TYR A 128 7.31 11.18 18.85
C TYR A 128 6.18 10.37 18.22
N TRP A 129 5.05 10.27 18.93
CA TRP A 129 3.76 9.91 18.37
C TRP A 129 3.09 11.17 17.83
N LYS A 130 2.62 11.10 16.58
CA LYS A 130 2.01 12.23 15.87
C LYS A 130 0.65 11.83 15.32
N ILE A 131 -0.30 12.78 15.33
CA ILE A 131 -1.60 12.64 14.68
C ILE A 131 -1.71 13.69 13.57
N TYR A 132 -2.03 13.20 12.38
CA TYR A 132 -2.35 14.03 11.22
C TYR A 132 -3.80 13.80 10.84
N VAL A 133 -4.46 14.83 10.34
CA VAL A 133 -5.89 14.78 10.00
C VAL A 133 -6.15 15.43 8.65
N GLY A 134 -7.11 14.84 7.93
CA GLY A 134 -7.56 15.26 6.62
C GLY A 134 -6.55 15.00 5.50
N ASP A 135 -7.05 14.83 4.30
CA ASP A 135 -6.31 14.72 3.07
C ASP A 135 -6.72 15.89 2.16
N PHE A 136 -5.83 16.86 1.98
CA PHE A 136 -6.10 18.07 1.20
C PHE A 136 -5.12 18.16 0.04
N LEU A 137 -5.61 18.30 -1.18
CA LEU A 137 -4.77 18.48 -2.36
C LEU A 137 -4.21 19.89 -2.45
N THR A 138 -4.97 20.86 -1.98
CA THR A 138 -4.58 22.25 -2.05
C THR A 138 -4.41 22.87 -0.65
N ARG A 139 -3.48 23.82 -0.57
CA ARG A 139 -3.27 24.57 0.67
C ARG A 139 -4.51 25.37 1.11
N SER A 140 -5.30 25.84 0.13
CA SER A 140 -6.52 26.60 0.40
C SER A 140 -7.60 25.76 1.08
N GLU A 141 -7.76 24.50 0.68
CA GLU A 141 -8.64 23.54 1.35
C GLU A 141 -8.17 23.24 2.77
N ALA A 142 -6.86 22.94 2.92
CA ALA A 142 -6.25 22.71 4.22
C ALA A 142 -6.44 23.91 5.16
N LEU A 143 -6.36 25.16 4.64
CA LEU A 143 -6.53 26.37 5.44
C LEU A 143 -7.95 26.52 5.96
N LYS A 144 -8.97 26.25 5.14
CA LYS A 144 -10.38 26.27 5.57
C LYS A 144 -10.64 25.28 6.71
N ALA A 145 -10.16 24.05 6.57
CA ALA A 145 -10.28 23.04 7.62
C ALA A 145 -9.49 23.42 8.87
N TYR A 146 -8.29 23.97 8.69
CA TYR A 146 -7.41 24.42 9.77
C TYR A 146 -8.05 25.47 10.65
N GLU A 147 -8.75 26.46 10.09
CA GLU A 147 -9.43 27.50 10.86
C GLU A 147 -10.49 26.94 11.81
N ALA A 148 -11.21 25.91 11.39
CA ALA A 148 -12.17 25.20 12.24
C ALA A 148 -11.47 24.37 13.32
N ILE A 149 -10.44 23.61 12.95
CA ILE A 149 -9.68 22.72 13.83
C ILE A 149 -8.91 23.52 14.88
N LYS A 150 -8.32 24.65 14.52
CA LYS A 150 -7.52 25.49 15.41
C LYS A 150 -8.31 26.01 16.62
N LYS A 151 -9.62 26.16 16.51
CA LYS A 151 -10.47 26.58 17.62
C LYS A 151 -10.46 25.56 18.77
N VAL A 152 -10.29 24.27 18.43
CA VAL A 152 -10.24 23.16 19.41
C VAL A 152 -8.80 22.73 19.69
N TYR A 153 -7.93 22.84 18.70
CA TYR A 153 -6.51 22.46 18.74
C TYR A 153 -5.60 23.67 18.41
N PRO A 154 -5.31 24.56 19.37
CA PRO A 154 -4.55 25.79 19.12
C PRO A 154 -3.15 25.56 18.57
N TYR A 155 -2.54 24.41 18.88
CA TYR A 155 -1.20 24.02 18.43
C TYR A 155 -1.18 23.23 17.09
N ALA A 156 -2.34 23.12 16.43
CA ALA A 156 -2.41 22.51 15.12
C ALA A 156 -1.64 23.35 14.08
N PHE A 157 -1.11 22.71 13.06
CA PHE A 157 -0.51 23.39 11.90
C PHE A 157 -0.54 22.52 10.65
N ILE A 158 -0.53 23.17 9.49
CA ILE A 158 -0.54 22.52 8.18
C ILE A 158 0.86 22.01 7.87
N VAL A 159 0.95 20.77 7.38
CA VAL A 159 2.19 20.12 6.93
C VAL A 159 2.02 19.62 5.50
N ASN A 160 3.11 19.59 4.74
CA ASN A 160 3.16 18.90 3.46
C ASN A 160 3.26 17.40 3.72
N ASP A 161 2.43 16.61 3.04
CA ASP A 161 2.42 15.15 3.16
C ASP A 161 1.88 14.53 1.87
N PHE A 162 2.05 13.23 1.71
CA PHE A 162 1.41 12.50 0.64
C PHE A 162 -0.01 12.10 1.05
N VAL A 163 -0.98 12.53 0.26
CA VAL A 163 -2.40 12.29 0.52
C VAL A 163 -2.97 11.29 -0.47
N LYS A 164 -3.97 10.55 -0.05
CA LYS A 164 -4.72 9.64 -0.92
C LYS A 164 -6.01 10.34 -1.34
N ILE A 165 -6.33 10.24 -2.62
CA ILE A 165 -7.64 10.63 -3.11
C ILE A 165 -8.54 9.42 -2.86
N SER A 166 -9.50 9.57 -1.93
CA SER A 166 -10.61 8.62 -1.79
C SER A 166 -11.68 9.03 -2.80
N ASP A 167 -12.03 8.11 -3.69
CA ASP A 167 -13.19 8.23 -4.59
C ASP A 167 -14.48 8.13 -3.78
#